data_7ec32ead9fa430e2f1c8b6ab4c11354e
#
_entry.id   7ec32ead9fa430e2f1c8b6ab4c11354e
#
_cell.length_a   1.000
_cell.length_b   1.000
_cell.length_c   1.000
_cell.angle_alpha   90.00
_cell.angle_beta   90.00
_cell.angle_gamma   90.00
#
_symmetry.space_group_name_H-M   'P 1'
#
loop_
_entity.id
_entity.type
_entity.pdbx_description
1 polymer ?
#
loop_
_entity_poly.entity_id
_entity_poly.type
_entity_poly.pdbx_seq_one_letter_code
_entity_poly.pdbx_strand_id
1 'polypeptide(L)'
;MALPETGLATVPGWSGTQRLTALLGRSLVKELVFTGEPLDAQRALSCGLVNRVVAREALHDAGLQLAQRIAQRAPVAVQIAKQVIDAGEGIAVASTLEALAGAFSATTEDAHEGSQAFTEKRQPHFQAR
;
A
#
# COMPACT_ATOMS: atom_id res chain seq x y z
N MET A 1 -3.20 17.44 5.62
CA MET A 1 -3.64 16.58 6.75
C MET A 1 -3.01 17.13 8.02
N ALA A 2 -3.71 17.08 9.17
CA ALA A 2 -3.14 17.51 10.45
C ALA A 2 -3.64 16.60 11.57
N LEU A 3 -2.94 16.62 12.72
CA LEU A 3 -3.32 16.02 13.98
C LEU A 3 -3.28 17.10 15.07
N PRO A 4 -4.28 18.01 15.13
CA PRO A 4 -4.26 19.20 15.95
C PRO A 4 -4.75 18.99 17.41
N GLU A 5 -5.05 17.73 17.78
CA GLU A 5 -5.75 17.38 19.01
C GLU A 5 -5.04 17.85 20.27
N THR A 6 -3.69 17.89 20.28
CA THR A 6 -2.91 18.37 21.42
C THR A 6 -3.14 19.85 21.71
N GLY A 7 -3.46 20.65 20.69
CA GLY A 7 -3.90 22.05 20.85
C GLY A 7 -5.28 22.20 21.49
N LEU A 8 -6.05 21.11 21.58
CA LEU A 8 -7.36 21.02 22.24
C LEU A 8 -7.29 20.27 23.58
N ALA A 9 -6.09 20.12 24.14
CA ALA A 9 -5.80 19.36 25.36
C ALA A 9 -6.29 17.90 25.35
N THR A 10 -6.27 17.26 24.15
CA THR A 10 -6.62 15.85 23.97
C THR A 10 -5.59 15.17 23.06
N VAL A 11 -5.79 13.88 22.75
CA VAL A 11 -4.93 13.09 21.87
C VAL A 11 -5.74 12.51 20.70
N PRO A 12 -5.09 12.23 19.54
CA PRO A 12 -5.76 11.54 18.43
C PRO A 12 -6.37 10.21 18.87
N GLY A 13 -7.70 10.09 18.82
CA GLY A 13 -8.44 8.93 19.37
C GLY A 13 -8.84 7.87 18.34
N TRP A 14 -8.64 8.11 17.04
CA TRP A 14 -9.10 7.23 15.95
C TRP A 14 -7.98 6.43 15.30
N SER A 15 -7.03 5.97 16.11
CA SER A 15 -5.85 5.19 15.66
C SER A 15 -4.89 5.95 14.72
N GLY A 16 -5.01 7.28 14.63
CA GLY A 16 -4.12 8.09 13.79
C GLY A 16 -2.65 7.97 14.20
N THR A 17 -2.37 7.98 15.50
CA THR A 17 -1.01 7.85 16.04
C THR A 17 -0.39 6.50 15.69
N GLN A 18 -1.11 5.39 15.85
CA GLN A 18 -0.60 4.04 15.57
C GLN A 18 -0.37 3.81 14.08
N ARG A 19 -1.37 4.14 13.25
CA ARG A 19 -1.29 3.94 11.79
C ARG A 19 -0.20 4.79 11.15
N LEU A 20 -0.11 6.06 11.54
CA LEU A 20 0.93 6.93 10.99
C LEU A 20 2.31 6.55 11.50
N THR A 21 2.46 6.09 12.74
CA THR A 21 3.74 5.63 13.26
C THR A 21 4.26 4.41 12.48
N ALA A 22 3.39 3.49 12.09
CA ALA A 22 3.76 2.36 11.24
C ALA A 22 4.23 2.80 9.85
N LEU A 23 3.63 3.86 9.29
CA LEU A 23 3.95 4.35 7.94
C LEU A 23 5.15 5.32 7.91
N LEU A 24 5.25 6.22 8.89
CA LEU A 24 6.13 7.39 8.84
C LEU A 24 7.24 7.37 9.89
N GLY A 25 7.18 6.40 10.81
CA GLY A 25 8.09 6.33 11.94
C GLY A 25 7.75 7.34 13.07
N ARG A 26 8.30 7.06 14.25
CA ARG A 26 7.95 7.76 15.49
C ARG A 26 8.35 9.23 15.50
N SER A 27 9.46 9.58 14.88
CA SER A 27 10.00 10.95 14.94
C SER A 27 9.07 11.94 14.25
N LEU A 28 8.71 11.67 13.01
CA LEU A 28 7.81 12.54 12.24
C LEU A 28 6.40 12.61 12.85
N VAL A 29 5.87 11.48 13.33
CA VAL A 29 4.54 11.48 13.96
C VAL A 29 4.52 12.28 15.26
N LYS A 30 5.57 12.23 16.08
CA LYS A 30 5.70 13.10 17.26
C LYS A 30 5.70 14.58 16.89
N GLU A 31 6.46 14.96 15.86
CA GLU A 31 6.46 16.34 15.36
C GLU A 31 5.05 16.78 14.96
N LEU A 32 4.35 16.00 14.12
CA LEU A 32 3.00 16.32 13.64
C LEU A 32 1.97 16.44 14.77
N VAL A 33 2.02 15.51 15.74
CA VAL A 33 1.08 15.50 16.87
C VAL A 33 1.37 16.60 17.89
N PHE A 34 2.65 16.86 18.18
CA PHE A 34 3.02 17.81 19.24
C PHE A 34 2.93 19.26 18.76
N THR A 35 3.16 19.51 17.48
CA THR A 35 3.03 20.85 16.90
C THR A 35 1.63 21.13 16.37
N GLY A 36 0.88 20.09 15.99
CA GLY A 36 -0.39 20.24 15.26
C GLY A 36 -0.23 20.81 13.84
N GLU A 37 0.99 20.97 13.35
CA GLU A 37 1.26 21.54 12.03
C GLU A 37 0.69 20.68 10.90
N PRO A 38 0.12 21.29 9.87
CA PRO A 38 -0.44 20.56 8.76
C PRO A 38 0.67 19.99 7.86
N LEU A 39 0.51 18.72 7.48
CA LEU A 39 1.31 18.07 6.46
C LEU A 39 0.72 18.38 5.07
N ASP A 40 1.45 19.08 4.24
CA ASP A 40 1.04 19.36 2.86
C ASP A 40 1.23 18.13 1.93
N ALA A 41 0.76 18.23 0.70
CA ALA A 41 0.79 17.11 -0.23
C ALA A 41 2.22 16.73 -0.67
N GLN A 42 3.12 17.69 -0.84
CA GLN A 42 4.49 17.42 -1.26
C GLN A 42 5.30 16.78 -0.14
N ARG A 43 5.14 17.26 1.09
CA ARG A 43 5.75 16.65 2.26
C ARG A 43 5.19 15.24 2.50
N ALA A 44 3.88 15.02 2.30
CA ALA A 44 3.27 13.70 2.36
C ALA A 44 3.84 12.73 1.33
N LEU A 45 4.14 13.19 0.11
CA LEU A 45 4.84 12.41 -0.90
C LEU A 45 6.28 12.11 -0.50
N SER A 46 7.03 13.11 -0.05
CA SER A 46 8.45 12.94 0.31
C SER A 46 8.68 12.03 1.51
N CYS A 47 7.74 11.97 2.45
CA CYS A 47 7.82 11.07 3.61
C CYS A 47 7.15 9.70 3.39
N GLY A 48 6.61 9.42 2.20
CA GLY A 48 6.03 8.13 1.86
C GLY A 48 4.60 7.90 2.37
N LEU A 49 3.91 8.94 2.86
CA LEU A 49 2.52 8.82 3.29
C LEU A 49 1.57 8.62 2.11
N VAL A 50 1.88 9.23 0.97
CA VAL A 50 1.14 9.07 -0.30
C VAL A 50 2.09 8.66 -1.42
N ASN A 51 1.58 7.90 -2.37
CA ASN A 51 2.39 7.41 -3.50
C ASN A 51 2.48 8.41 -4.65
N ARG A 52 1.55 9.36 -4.73
CA ARG A 52 1.47 10.35 -5.82
C ARG A 52 0.77 11.61 -5.34
N VAL A 53 1.15 12.72 -5.96
CA VAL A 53 0.45 13.99 -5.88
C VAL A 53 0.12 14.41 -7.31
N VAL A 54 -1.12 14.77 -7.56
CA VAL A 54 -1.62 15.23 -8.86
C VAL A 54 -2.50 16.45 -8.66
N ALA A 55 -2.76 17.20 -9.73
CA ALA A 55 -3.73 18.30 -9.70
C ALA A 55 -5.12 17.76 -9.30
N ARG A 56 -5.91 18.60 -8.61
CA ARG A 56 -7.21 18.20 -8.07
C ARG A 56 -8.15 17.64 -9.15
N GLU A 57 -8.14 18.28 -10.32
CA GLU A 57 -8.96 17.91 -11.47
C GLU A 57 -8.57 16.55 -12.05
N ALA A 58 -7.29 16.18 -11.93
CA ALA A 58 -6.76 14.91 -12.43
C ALA A 58 -6.86 13.76 -11.41
N LEU A 59 -7.30 14.00 -10.16
CA LEU A 59 -7.25 13.01 -9.09
C LEU A 59 -8.08 11.76 -9.40
N HIS A 60 -9.30 11.94 -9.90
CA HIS A 60 -10.19 10.83 -10.25
C HIS A 60 -9.59 9.95 -11.35
N ASP A 61 -9.13 10.57 -12.43
CA ASP A 61 -8.55 9.87 -13.58
C ASP A 61 -7.25 9.14 -13.20
N ALA A 62 -6.39 9.77 -12.40
CA ALA A 62 -5.18 9.15 -11.90
C ALA A 62 -5.49 7.94 -11.00
N GLY A 63 -6.55 8.02 -10.19
CA GLY A 63 -7.06 6.91 -9.38
C GLY A 63 -7.57 5.75 -10.25
N LEU A 64 -8.39 6.03 -11.25
CA LEU A 64 -8.89 5.03 -12.18
C LEU A 64 -7.77 4.35 -12.98
N GLN A 65 -6.81 5.11 -13.48
CA GLN A 65 -5.64 4.55 -14.17
C GLN A 65 -4.84 3.61 -13.27
N LEU A 66 -4.64 3.95 -12.01
CA LEU A 66 -3.96 3.07 -11.07
C LEU A 66 -4.77 1.79 -10.81
N ALA A 67 -6.08 1.93 -10.59
CA ALA A 67 -6.96 0.78 -10.38
C ALA A 67 -6.99 -0.16 -11.62
N GLN A 68 -7.04 0.38 -12.82
CA GLN A 68 -6.97 -0.39 -14.07
C GLN A 68 -5.64 -1.15 -14.20
N ARG A 69 -4.51 -0.52 -13.85
CA ARG A 69 -3.20 -1.19 -13.85
C ARG A 69 -3.13 -2.35 -12.84
N ILE A 70 -3.78 -2.21 -11.69
CA ILE A 70 -3.89 -3.29 -10.71
C ILE A 70 -4.80 -4.41 -11.23
N ALA A 71 -5.95 -4.06 -11.83
CA ALA A 71 -6.90 -5.01 -12.38
C ALA A 71 -6.33 -5.87 -13.54
N GLN A 72 -5.24 -5.42 -14.17
CA GLN A 72 -4.52 -6.20 -15.18
C GLN A 72 -3.56 -7.26 -14.59
N ARG A 73 -3.46 -7.35 -13.26
CA ARG A 73 -2.60 -8.34 -12.59
C ARG A 73 -3.41 -9.56 -12.18
N ALA A 74 -2.73 -10.70 -11.99
CA ALA A 74 -3.34 -11.94 -11.52
C ALA A 74 -4.06 -11.69 -10.17
N PRO A 75 -5.39 -11.81 -10.07
CA PRO A 75 -6.14 -11.34 -8.91
C PRO A 75 -5.80 -12.12 -7.63
N VAL A 76 -5.58 -13.43 -7.72
CA VAL A 76 -5.16 -14.25 -6.58
C VAL A 76 -3.80 -13.79 -6.06
N ALA A 77 -2.83 -13.54 -6.95
CA ALA A 77 -1.51 -13.07 -6.56
C ALA A 77 -1.57 -11.70 -5.88
N VAL A 78 -2.40 -10.77 -6.38
CA VAL A 78 -2.61 -9.45 -5.75
C VAL A 78 -3.22 -9.57 -4.36
N GLN A 79 -4.22 -10.44 -4.18
CA GLN A 79 -4.85 -10.69 -2.87
C GLN A 79 -3.85 -11.26 -1.86
N ILE A 80 -3.08 -12.27 -2.26
CA ILE A 80 -2.05 -12.86 -1.40
C ILE A 80 -0.97 -11.84 -1.05
N ALA A 81 -0.44 -11.12 -2.03
CA ALA A 81 0.58 -10.09 -1.80
C ALA A 81 0.09 -9.03 -0.81
N LYS A 82 -1.17 -8.57 -0.95
CA LYS A 82 -1.77 -7.65 0.01
C LYS A 82 -1.80 -8.23 1.43
N GLN A 83 -2.25 -9.46 1.59
CA GLN A 83 -2.33 -10.11 2.91
C GLN A 83 -0.94 -10.25 3.55
N VAL A 84 0.08 -10.65 2.79
CA VAL A 84 1.46 -10.78 3.28
C VAL A 84 2.03 -9.43 3.71
N ILE A 85 1.81 -8.38 2.91
CA ILE A 85 2.24 -7.02 3.25
C ILE A 85 1.56 -6.53 4.53
N ASP A 86 0.23 -6.72 4.64
CA ASP A 86 -0.55 -6.26 5.79
C ASP A 86 -0.23 -7.05 7.08
N ALA A 87 0.18 -8.33 6.95
CA ALA A 87 0.57 -9.18 8.08
C ALA A 87 2.01 -8.95 8.57
N GLY A 88 2.80 -8.18 7.87
CA GLY A 88 4.24 -8.02 8.08
C GLY A 88 4.64 -7.29 9.35
N GLU A 89 4.45 -7.91 10.52
CA GLU A 89 5.06 -7.50 11.79
C GLU A 89 6.25 -8.41 12.14
N GLY A 90 7.45 -8.00 11.70
CA GLY A 90 8.70 -8.71 11.96
C GLY A 90 9.24 -9.46 10.74
N ILE A 91 10.48 -9.13 10.36
CA ILE A 91 11.11 -9.56 9.11
C ILE A 91 11.13 -11.09 8.95
N ALA A 92 11.38 -11.85 10.02
CA ALA A 92 11.49 -13.31 9.93
C ALA A 92 10.15 -14.00 9.65
N VAL A 93 9.06 -13.57 10.31
CA VAL A 93 7.71 -14.11 10.10
C VAL A 93 7.20 -13.68 8.72
N ALA A 94 7.39 -12.42 8.35
CA ALA A 94 7.02 -11.90 7.04
C ALA A 94 7.70 -12.67 5.90
N SER A 95 9.01 -12.96 6.00
CA SER A 95 9.75 -13.71 4.98
C SER A 95 9.26 -15.16 4.85
N THR A 96 8.90 -15.80 5.94
CA THR A 96 8.33 -17.16 5.91
C THR A 96 6.95 -17.16 5.25
N LEU A 97 6.08 -16.21 5.62
CA LEU A 97 4.76 -16.06 4.99
C LEU A 97 4.87 -15.73 3.50
N GLU A 98 5.82 -14.89 3.12
CA GLU A 98 6.09 -14.54 1.72
C GLU A 98 6.52 -15.77 0.90
N ALA A 99 7.41 -16.62 1.44
CA ALA A 99 7.84 -17.84 0.78
C ALA A 99 6.68 -18.83 0.58
N LEU A 100 5.85 -19.02 1.61
CA LEU A 100 4.66 -19.88 1.54
C LEU A 100 3.61 -19.32 0.56
N ALA A 101 3.37 -18.01 0.59
CA ALA A 101 2.46 -17.32 -0.30
C ALA A 101 2.93 -17.40 -1.76
N GLY A 102 4.22 -17.26 -2.00
CA GLY A 102 4.83 -17.41 -3.33
C GLY A 102 4.68 -18.85 -3.86
N ALA A 103 4.97 -19.85 -3.02
CA ALA A 103 4.78 -21.25 -3.38
C ALA A 103 3.31 -21.56 -3.71
N PHE A 104 2.36 -21.08 -2.90
CA PHE A 104 0.92 -21.25 -3.17
C PHE A 104 0.51 -20.53 -4.46
N SER A 105 0.91 -19.28 -4.65
CA SER A 105 0.60 -18.51 -5.87
C SER A 105 1.09 -19.22 -7.13
N ALA A 106 2.26 -19.86 -7.08
CA ALA A 106 2.83 -20.60 -8.21
C ALA A 106 2.01 -21.86 -8.63
N THR A 107 1.10 -22.34 -7.77
CA THR A 107 0.22 -23.47 -8.11
C THR A 107 -1.06 -23.07 -8.85
N THR A 108 -1.31 -21.78 -9.03
CA THR A 108 -2.53 -21.28 -9.69
C THR A 108 -2.44 -21.40 -11.22
N GLU A 109 -3.58 -21.55 -11.88
CA GLU A 109 -3.64 -21.50 -13.35
C GLU A 109 -3.19 -20.14 -13.89
N ASP A 110 -3.50 -19.06 -13.17
CA ASP A 110 -3.06 -17.71 -13.51
C ASP A 110 -1.53 -17.55 -13.48
N ALA A 111 -0.81 -18.28 -12.61
CA ALA A 111 0.64 -18.29 -12.59
C ALA A 111 1.23 -18.98 -13.84
N HIS A 112 0.62 -20.07 -14.29
CA HIS A 112 0.98 -20.72 -15.55
C HIS A 112 0.74 -19.82 -16.75
N GLU A 113 -0.47 -19.21 -16.82
CA GLU A 113 -0.81 -18.25 -17.86
C GLU A 113 0.15 -17.06 -17.88
N GLY A 114 0.48 -16.50 -16.71
CA GLY A 114 1.42 -15.39 -16.61
C GLY A 114 2.81 -15.74 -17.12
N SER A 115 3.32 -16.92 -16.78
CA SER A 115 4.61 -17.43 -17.23
C SER A 115 4.64 -17.68 -18.74
N GLN A 116 3.58 -18.30 -19.27
CA GLN A 116 3.45 -18.57 -20.70
C GLN A 116 3.34 -17.27 -21.51
N ALA A 117 2.47 -16.35 -21.09
CA ALA A 117 2.30 -15.05 -21.73
C ALA A 117 3.59 -14.23 -21.75
N PHE A 118 4.39 -14.28 -20.65
CA PHE A 118 5.70 -13.65 -20.61
C PHE A 118 6.67 -14.21 -21.65
N THR A 119 6.72 -15.54 -21.77
CA THR A 119 7.57 -16.23 -22.74
C THR A 119 7.16 -15.91 -24.19
N GLU A 120 5.85 -15.88 -24.44
CA GLU A 120 5.24 -15.60 -25.75
C GLU A 120 5.16 -14.10 -26.07
N LYS A 121 5.56 -13.22 -25.15
CA LYS A 121 5.50 -11.73 -25.26
C LYS A 121 4.09 -11.21 -25.61
N ARG A 122 3.06 -11.83 -25.05
CA ARG A 122 1.65 -11.43 -25.19
C ARG A 122 1.07 -10.94 -23.86
N GLN A 123 -0.10 -10.33 -23.91
CA GLN A 123 -0.88 -10.01 -22.72
C GLN A 123 -1.49 -11.29 -22.11
N PRO A 124 -1.40 -11.47 -20.77
CA PRO A 124 -2.03 -12.59 -20.09
C PRO A 124 -3.54 -12.39 -19.92
N HIS A 125 -4.28 -13.51 -19.83
CA HIS A 125 -5.70 -13.54 -19.54
C HIS A 125 -5.97 -14.24 -18.22
N PHE A 126 -5.94 -13.48 -17.12
CA PHE A 126 -6.14 -14.00 -15.77
C PHE A 126 -7.62 -14.27 -15.45
N GLN A 127 -7.89 -15.40 -14.76
CA GLN A 127 -9.23 -15.88 -14.42
C GLN A 127 -9.47 -16.06 -12.92
N ALA A 128 -8.54 -15.67 -12.06
CA ALA A 128 -8.57 -15.80 -10.60
C ALA A 128 -8.65 -17.26 -10.09
N ARG A 129 -7.97 -18.20 -10.74
CA ARG A 129 -7.95 -19.62 -10.38
C ARG A 129 -6.58 -20.28 -10.59
#